data_3a0c698ab574fb966d2803cd15ae50f1
#
_entry.id   3a0c698ab574fb966d2803cd15ae50f1
#
_cell.length_a   1.000
_cell.length_b   1.000
_cell.length_c   1.000
_cell.angle_alpha   90.00
_cell.angle_beta   90.00
_cell.angle_gamma   90.00
#
_symmetry.space_group_name_H-M   'P 1'
#
loop_
_entity.id
_entity.type
_entity.pdbx_description
1 polymer ?
#
loop_
_entity_poly.entity_id
_entity_poly.type
_entity_poly.pdbx_seq_one_letter_code
_entity_poly.pdbx_strand_id
1 'polypeptide(L)'
;WKGAQGLAEDVRYYGQWMRDEAEKRIGGLYPKIHVTAELATNRPDLIPYVGKSLTVVTWLWARTVRSPNPAFAQVDVPLVSTFMISTKAGKETYVEPVVEATQYRFTVRVGRPKDATAARNGTRLARGANFKCLMSGTPISGDYIKAEGKAGRMSVRLMAIVAEGDRERV
;
A
#
# COMPACT_ATOMS: atom_id res chain seq x y z
N TRP A 1 3.88 19.61 40.07
CA TRP A 1 3.56 20.45 38.91
C TRP A 1 2.24 21.20 39.15
N LYS A 2 2.13 22.45 38.73
CA LYS A 2 0.89 23.26 38.85
C LYS A 2 0.45 23.83 37.52
N GLY A 3 -0.88 23.91 37.31
CA GLY A 3 -1.49 24.50 36.12
C GLY A 3 -1.27 23.72 34.82
N ALA A 4 -1.26 24.43 33.68
CA ALA A 4 -1.17 23.84 32.34
C ALA A 4 0.10 23.02 32.10
N GLN A 5 1.21 23.37 32.73
CA GLN A 5 2.46 22.62 32.63
C GLN A 5 2.35 21.22 33.29
N GLY A 6 1.68 21.14 34.45
CA GLY A 6 1.42 19.87 35.11
C GLY A 6 0.57 18.95 34.21
N LEU A 7 -0.51 19.48 33.65
CA LEU A 7 -1.36 18.73 32.73
C LEU A 7 -0.58 18.24 31.50
N ALA A 8 0.30 19.06 30.93
CA ALA A 8 1.12 18.66 29.78
C ALA A 8 2.08 17.51 30.12
N GLU A 9 2.68 17.51 31.31
CA GLU A 9 3.53 16.41 31.78
C GLU A 9 2.73 15.13 32.05
N ASP A 10 1.55 15.25 32.64
CA ASP A 10 0.66 14.10 32.85
C ASP A 10 0.25 13.46 31.51
N VAL A 11 -0.11 14.27 30.52
CA VAL A 11 -0.44 13.77 29.17
C VAL A 11 0.74 13.05 28.53
N ARG A 12 1.97 13.58 28.66
CA ARG A 12 3.17 12.91 28.14
C ARG A 12 3.43 11.60 28.86
N TYR A 13 3.34 11.59 30.17
CA TYR A 13 3.58 10.41 30.99
C TYR A 13 2.59 9.30 30.67
N TYR A 14 1.29 9.58 30.71
CA TYR A 14 0.28 8.57 30.41
C TYR A 14 0.29 8.17 28.92
N GLY A 15 0.61 9.08 28.01
CA GLY A 15 0.80 8.76 26.58
C GLY A 15 1.95 7.77 26.38
N GLN A 16 3.08 7.98 27.04
CA GLN A 16 4.20 7.05 26.99
C GLN A 16 3.86 5.72 27.64
N TRP A 17 3.26 5.73 28.82
CA TRP A 17 2.83 4.52 29.51
C TRP A 17 1.87 3.67 28.66
N MET A 18 0.86 4.30 28.05
CA MET A 18 -0.08 3.59 27.17
C MET A 18 0.61 2.94 25.97
N ARG A 19 1.59 3.65 25.37
CA ARG A 19 2.37 3.13 24.24
C ARG A 19 3.19 1.92 24.67
N ASP A 20 3.89 2.01 25.75
CA ASP A 20 4.78 0.94 26.26
C ASP A 20 3.95 -0.30 26.66
N GLU A 21 2.77 -0.07 27.26
CA GLU A 21 1.87 -1.15 27.64
C GLU A 21 1.21 -1.80 26.40
N ALA A 22 0.86 -1.02 25.40
CA ALA A 22 0.34 -1.55 24.12
C ALA A 22 1.42 -2.39 23.40
N GLU A 23 2.68 -1.91 23.37
CA GLU A 23 3.78 -2.66 22.76
C GLU A 23 4.00 -4.02 23.44
N LYS A 24 3.94 -4.07 24.79
CA LYS A 24 4.03 -5.34 25.52
C LYS A 24 2.91 -6.31 25.17
N ARG A 25 1.68 -5.81 25.03
CA ARG A 25 0.49 -6.65 24.81
C ARG A 25 0.33 -7.10 23.36
N ILE A 26 0.54 -6.20 22.41
CA ILE A 26 0.22 -6.43 21.00
C ILE A 26 1.41 -6.29 20.05
N GLY A 27 2.57 -5.83 20.51
CA GLY A 27 3.75 -5.63 19.64
C GLY A 27 4.19 -6.91 18.93
N GLY A 28 4.03 -8.07 19.56
CA GLY A 28 4.30 -9.37 18.93
C GLY A 28 3.35 -9.77 17.79
N LEU A 29 2.21 -9.07 17.64
CA LEU A 29 1.26 -9.30 16.53
C LEU A 29 1.67 -8.59 15.24
N TYR A 30 2.62 -7.64 15.32
CA TYR A 30 3.14 -6.93 14.16
C TYR A 30 4.35 -7.68 13.60
N PRO A 31 4.27 -8.25 12.39
CA PRO A 31 5.37 -8.99 11.81
C PRO A 31 6.54 -8.07 11.49
N LYS A 32 7.73 -8.65 11.53
CA LYS A 32 8.96 -7.96 11.11
C LYS A 32 9.36 -8.41 9.71
N ILE A 33 9.83 -7.46 8.90
CA ILE A 33 10.46 -7.74 7.61
C ILE A 33 11.95 -7.51 7.71
N HIS A 34 12.73 -8.50 7.28
CA HIS A 34 14.18 -8.35 7.17
C HIS A 34 14.52 -7.65 5.86
N VAL A 35 15.22 -6.52 5.93
CA VAL A 35 15.59 -5.73 4.75
C VAL A 35 16.85 -6.33 4.14
N THR A 36 16.70 -6.96 2.98
CA THR A 36 17.81 -7.53 2.21
C THR A 36 18.39 -6.52 1.23
N ALA A 37 19.62 -6.73 0.77
CA ALA A 37 20.23 -5.94 -0.28
C ALA A 37 19.41 -5.97 -1.59
N GLU A 38 18.76 -7.09 -1.88
CA GLU A 38 17.87 -7.25 -3.04
C GLU A 38 16.65 -6.31 -2.97
N LEU A 39 15.99 -6.22 -1.80
CA LEU A 39 14.91 -5.29 -1.59
C LEU A 39 15.35 -3.83 -1.76
N ALA A 40 16.58 -3.50 -1.39
CA ALA A 40 17.14 -2.15 -1.50
C ALA A 40 17.63 -1.79 -2.91
N THR A 41 17.75 -2.74 -3.86
CA THR A 41 18.33 -2.51 -5.19
C THR A 41 17.66 -1.35 -5.96
N ASN A 42 16.33 -1.21 -5.84
CA ASN A 42 15.55 -0.14 -6.49
C ASN A 42 14.84 0.77 -5.47
N ARG A 43 15.28 0.76 -4.22
CA ARG A 43 14.71 1.46 -3.08
C ARG A 43 15.83 2.11 -2.27
N PRO A 44 16.33 3.29 -2.70
CA PRO A 44 17.43 3.98 -2.00
C PRO A 44 17.08 4.34 -0.55
N ASP A 45 15.81 4.53 -0.25
CA ASP A 45 15.28 4.74 1.09
C ASP A 45 15.48 3.54 2.04
N LEU A 46 15.65 2.33 1.49
CA LEU A 46 15.91 1.12 2.27
C LEU A 46 17.40 0.85 2.53
N ILE A 47 18.31 1.53 1.82
CA ILE A 47 19.77 1.30 1.97
C ILE A 47 20.23 1.40 3.44
N PRO A 48 19.81 2.41 4.24
CA PRO A 48 20.22 2.53 5.65
C PRO A 48 19.74 1.38 6.55
N TYR A 49 18.79 0.58 6.05
CA TYR A 49 18.15 -0.49 6.81
C TYR A 49 18.56 -1.89 6.38
N VAL A 50 19.45 -2.02 5.39
CA VAL A 50 19.94 -3.33 4.92
C VAL A 50 20.57 -4.09 6.09
N GLY A 51 20.13 -5.34 6.29
CA GLY A 51 20.51 -6.19 7.42
C GLY A 51 19.71 -5.98 8.71
N LYS A 52 18.82 -4.96 8.76
CA LYS A 52 17.92 -4.73 9.90
C LYS A 52 16.56 -5.40 9.69
N SER A 53 15.87 -5.64 10.81
CA SER A 53 14.46 -6.06 10.80
C SER A 53 13.57 -4.88 11.19
N LEU A 54 12.65 -4.50 10.32
CA LEU A 54 11.69 -3.41 10.52
C LEU A 54 10.31 -3.96 10.84
N THR A 55 9.59 -3.30 11.75
CA THR A 55 8.22 -3.67 12.10
C THR A 55 7.25 -3.19 11.02
N VAL A 56 6.43 -4.09 10.47
CA VAL A 56 5.39 -3.72 9.52
C VAL A 56 4.22 -3.11 10.28
N VAL A 57 3.83 -1.89 9.92
CA VAL A 57 2.77 -1.12 10.60
C VAL A 57 1.50 -0.94 9.77
N THR A 58 1.60 -1.14 8.45
CA THR A 58 0.44 -0.97 7.55
C THR A 58 0.56 -1.88 6.34
N TRP A 59 -0.60 -2.42 5.92
CA TRP A 59 -0.76 -3.21 4.69
C TRP A 59 -1.72 -2.49 3.76
N LEU A 60 -1.28 -2.23 2.53
CA LEU A 60 -2.07 -1.58 1.49
C LEU A 60 -2.63 -2.66 0.56
N TRP A 61 -3.95 -2.85 0.59
CA TRP A 61 -4.64 -3.86 -0.19
C TRP A 61 -5.46 -3.22 -1.31
N ALA A 62 -5.49 -3.86 -2.46
CA ALA A 62 -6.46 -3.59 -3.52
C ALA A 62 -7.57 -4.64 -3.50
N ARG A 63 -8.83 -4.22 -3.68
CA ARG A 63 -9.89 -5.14 -4.08
C ARG A 63 -9.67 -5.57 -5.51
N THR A 64 -10.03 -6.81 -5.82
CA THR A 64 -9.89 -7.36 -7.17
C THR A 64 -11.18 -7.97 -7.65
N VAL A 65 -11.34 -7.99 -8.98
CA VAL A 65 -12.38 -8.75 -9.69
C VAL A 65 -11.72 -9.55 -10.80
N ARG A 66 -12.34 -10.63 -11.23
CA ARG A 66 -11.89 -11.36 -12.42
C ARG A 66 -11.90 -10.45 -13.64
N SER A 67 -10.94 -10.62 -14.54
CA SER A 67 -10.93 -9.88 -15.79
C SER A 67 -12.18 -10.25 -16.63
N PRO A 68 -12.94 -9.26 -17.17
CA PRO A 68 -14.04 -9.54 -18.09
C PRO A 68 -13.53 -9.99 -19.47
N ASN A 69 -12.25 -9.85 -19.76
CA ASN A 69 -11.65 -10.33 -21.00
C ASN A 69 -11.37 -11.84 -20.90
N PRO A 70 -11.96 -12.68 -21.78
CA PRO A 70 -11.78 -14.13 -21.75
C PRO A 70 -10.32 -14.59 -21.79
N ALA A 71 -9.43 -13.84 -22.48
CA ALA A 71 -8.00 -14.17 -22.54
C ALA A 71 -7.29 -14.05 -21.19
N PHE A 72 -7.87 -13.33 -20.23
CA PHE A 72 -7.34 -13.10 -18.89
C PHE A 72 -8.36 -13.43 -17.78
N ALA A 73 -9.35 -14.27 -18.07
CA ALA A 73 -10.45 -14.57 -17.16
C ALA A 73 -9.97 -15.15 -15.79
N GLN A 74 -8.79 -15.76 -15.75
CA GLN A 74 -8.18 -16.27 -14.50
C GLN A 74 -7.45 -15.21 -13.70
N VAL A 75 -7.25 -14.00 -14.24
CA VAL A 75 -6.49 -12.94 -13.59
C VAL A 75 -7.41 -12.09 -12.72
N ASP A 76 -7.06 -11.93 -11.46
CA ASP A 76 -7.69 -11.00 -10.53
C ASP A 76 -7.17 -9.58 -10.78
N VAL A 77 -7.99 -8.73 -11.38
CA VAL A 77 -7.63 -7.35 -11.74
C VAL A 77 -7.86 -6.41 -10.57
N PRO A 78 -6.89 -5.55 -10.21
CA PRO A 78 -7.01 -4.65 -9.08
C PRO A 78 -7.88 -3.43 -9.42
N LEU A 79 -8.76 -3.06 -8.50
CA LEU A 79 -9.61 -1.87 -8.55
C LEU A 79 -8.98 -0.77 -7.70
N VAL A 80 -8.07 -0.01 -8.27
CA VAL A 80 -7.26 0.98 -7.55
C VAL A 80 -7.54 2.37 -8.08
N SER A 81 -7.88 3.31 -7.19
CA SER A 81 -8.16 4.69 -7.56
C SER A 81 -6.90 5.57 -7.67
N THR A 82 -5.80 5.14 -7.08
CA THR A 82 -4.48 5.77 -7.18
C THR A 82 -3.40 4.77 -6.81
N PHE A 83 -2.28 4.82 -7.50
CA PHE A 83 -1.07 4.09 -7.11
C PHE A 83 -0.12 4.95 -6.26
N MET A 84 -0.43 6.23 -6.04
CA MET A 84 0.39 7.08 -5.16
C MET A 84 0.21 6.68 -3.70
N ILE A 85 1.32 6.40 -3.02
CA ILE A 85 1.38 6.18 -1.57
C ILE A 85 1.67 7.51 -0.87
N SER A 86 2.65 8.26 -1.38
CA SER A 86 3.02 9.59 -0.88
C SER A 86 3.14 10.58 -2.02
N THR A 87 2.55 11.76 -1.84
CA THR A 87 2.66 12.90 -2.78
C THR A 87 3.53 14.02 -2.23
N LYS A 88 4.20 13.80 -1.09
CA LYS A 88 5.07 14.79 -0.46
C LYS A 88 6.27 15.07 -1.37
N ALA A 89 6.48 16.34 -1.71
CA ALA A 89 7.60 16.76 -2.56
C ALA A 89 8.96 16.27 -2.01
N GLY A 90 9.74 15.64 -2.88
CA GLY A 90 11.03 15.03 -2.54
C GLY A 90 10.93 13.68 -1.79
N LYS A 91 9.72 13.23 -1.47
CA LYS A 91 9.43 11.91 -0.84
C LYS A 91 8.23 11.24 -1.52
N GLU A 92 8.08 11.48 -2.81
CA GLU A 92 7.05 10.81 -3.61
C GLU A 92 7.31 9.31 -3.59
N THR A 93 6.26 8.55 -3.34
CA THR A 93 6.32 7.08 -3.34
C THR A 93 5.06 6.54 -4.00
N TYR A 94 5.22 5.53 -4.84
CA TYR A 94 4.10 4.95 -5.57
C TYR A 94 4.28 3.46 -5.79
N VAL A 95 3.17 2.78 -6.04
CA VAL A 95 3.14 1.39 -6.48
C VAL A 95 3.22 1.36 -8.01
N GLU A 96 4.17 0.64 -8.57
CA GLU A 96 4.29 0.40 -10.00
C GLU A 96 3.79 -1.02 -10.31
N PRO A 97 2.70 -1.17 -11.05
CA PRO A 97 2.30 -2.47 -11.55
C PRO A 97 3.22 -2.89 -12.69
N VAL A 98 3.85 -4.03 -12.56
CA VAL A 98 4.68 -4.65 -13.59
C VAL A 98 3.88 -5.80 -14.20
N VAL A 99 3.52 -5.67 -15.47
CA VAL A 99 2.75 -6.68 -16.21
C VAL A 99 3.73 -7.62 -16.93
N GLU A 100 3.57 -8.92 -16.71
CA GLU A 100 4.40 -9.98 -17.26
C GLU A 100 3.48 -11.01 -17.93
N ALA A 101 3.51 -11.07 -19.26
CA ALA A 101 2.74 -12.04 -20.05
C ALA A 101 1.30 -12.31 -19.56
N THR A 102 1.11 -13.24 -18.64
CA THR A 102 -0.19 -13.70 -18.12
C THR A 102 -0.49 -13.24 -16.70
N GLN A 103 0.42 -12.50 -16.06
CA GLN A 103 0.28 -12.07 -14.68
C GLN A 103 0.84 -10.66 -14.46
N TYR A 104 0.59 -10.10 -13.29
CA TYR A 104 1.19 -8.84 -12.88
C TYR A 104 1.69 -8.94 -11.43
N ARG A 105 2.65 -8.12 -11.08
CA ARG A 105 3.12 -7.90 -9.71
C ARG A 105 3.18 -6.42 -9.40
N PHE A 106 3.18 -6.09 -8.12
CA PHE A 106 3.38 -4.73 -7.65
C PHE A 106 4.81 -4.53 -7.17
N THR A 107 5.37 -3.38 -7.50
CA THR A 107 6.68 -2.92 -7.01
C THR A 107 6.53 -1.52 -6.45
N VAL A 108 7.10 -1.26 -5.28
CA VAL A 108 7.12 0.09 -4.71
C VAL A 108 8.32 0.85 -5.28
N ARG A 109 8.08 2.10 -5.68
CA ARG A 109 9.10 3.02 -6.21
C ARG A 109 9.12 4.31 -5.41
N VAL A 110 10.30 4.88 -5.24
CA VAL A 110 10.52 6.18 -4.64
C VAL A 110 10.95 7.17 -5.72
N GLY A 111 10.45 8.41 -5.61
CA GLY A 111 10.67 9.47 -6.60
C GLY A 111 9.45 9.70 -7.50
N ARG A 112 9.64 10.54 -8.51
CA ARG A 112 8.55 10.91 -9.42
C ARG A 112 8.21 9.76 -10.36
N PRO A 113 6.92 9.38 -10.51
CA PRO A 113 6.52 8.36 -11.46
C PRO A 113 6.74 8.83 -12.89
N LYS A 114 7.17 7.91 -13.78
CA LYS A 114 7.35 8.18 -15.22
C LYS A 114 6.05 8.65 -15.86
N ASP A 115 4.93 8.02 -15.51
CA ASP A 115 3.58 8.45 -15.88
C ASP A 115 2.84 8.90 -14.61
N ALA A 116 2.89 10.22 -14.37
CA ALA A 116 2.23 10.82 -13.21
C ALA A 116 0.70 10.69 -13.28
N THR A 117 0.12 10.65 -14.48
CA THR A 117 -1.32 10.51 -14.68
C THR A 117 -1.77 9.09 -14.36
N ALA A 118 -1.09 8.09 -14.87
CA ALA A 118 -1.37 6.69 -14.53
C ALA A 118 -1.18 6.42 -13.03
N ALA A 119 -0.13 6.95 -12.42
CA ALA A 119 0.10 6.80 -11.00
C ALA A 119 -1.01 7.44 -10.14
N ARG A 120 -1.52 8.62 -10.54
CA ARG A 120 -2.60 9.32 -9.82
C ARG A 120 -3.96 8.66 -10.00
N ASN A 121 -4.24 8.13 -11.19
CA ASN A 121 -5.56 7.57 -11.52
C ASN A 121 -5.66 6.06 -11.24
N GLY A 122 -4.56 5.38 -10.96
CA GLY A 122 -4.57 3.94 -10.76
C GLY A 122 -5.14 3.20 -11.97
N THR A 123 -6.09 2.30 -11.71
CA THR A 123 -6.85 1.61 -12.76
C THR A 123 -8.19 2.27 -13.05
N ARG A 124 -8.52 3.39 -12.40
CA ARG A 124 -9.78 4.13 -12.61
C ARG A 124 -9.78 4.84 -13.97
N LEU A 125 -10.86 4.72 -14.73
CA LEU A 125 -11.00 5.35 -16.05
C LEU A 125 -11.49 6.80 -15.98
N ALA A 126 -12.39 7.14 -15.04
CA ALA A 126 -13.00 8.46 -14.89
C ALA A 126 -13.64 8.59 -13.50
N ARG A 127 -14.50 9.61 -13.31
CA ARG A 127 -15.36 9.67 -12.13
C ARG A 127 -16.34 8.50 -12.14
N GLY A 128 -16.54 7.88 -10.97
CA GLY A 128 -17.44 6.74 -10.81
C GLY A 128 -16.71 5.42 -10.58
N ALA A 129 -17.42 4.33 -10.79
CA ALA A 129 -16.98 2.96 -10.49
C ALA A 129 -16.46 2.20 -11.73
N ASN A 130 -16.00 2.92 -12.75
CA ASN A 130 -15.42 2.31 -13.95
C ASN A 130 -13.90 2.22 -13.82
N PHE A 131 -13.37 1.03 -14.09
CA PHE A 131 -11.95 0.74 -14.05
C PHE A 131 -11.49 0.12 -15.37
N LYS A 132 -10.20 -0.03 -15.55
CA LYS A 132 -9.61 -0.75 -16.68
C LYS A 132 -8.88 -1.99 -16.22
N CYS A 133 -8.97 -3.04 -17.00
CA CYS A 133 -8.16 -4.24 -16.80
C CYS A 133 -6.67 -3.89 -16.96
N LEU A 134 -5.87 -4.20 -15.95
CA LEU A 134 -4.45 -3.93 -15.97
C LEU A 134 -3.71 -4.70 -17.07
N MET A 135 -4.22 -5.90 -17.42
CA MET A 135 -3.61 -6.78 -18.42
C MET A 135 -3.97 -6.39 -19.85
N SER A 136 -5.23 -6.10 -20.10
CA SER A 136 -5.75 -5.90 -21.48
C SER A 136 -6.17 -4.46 -21.79
N GLY A 137 -6.24 -3.59 -20.78
CA GLY A 137 -6.80 -2.25 -20.93
C GLY A 137 -8.33 -2.21 -21.08
N THR A 138 -9.00 -3.37 -21.18
CA THR A 138 -10.45 -3.46 -21.35
C THR A 138 -11.19 -2.78 -20.20
N PRO A 139 -12.23 -1.95 -20.48
CA PRO A 139 -13.04 -1.33 -19.44
C PRO A 139 -13.77 -2.37 -18.58
N ILE A 140 -13.83 -2.11 -17.28
CA ILE A 140 -14.59 -2.87 -16.29
C ILE A 140 -15.66 -1.94 -15.75
N SER A 141 -16.93 -2.23 -16.06
CA SER A 141 -18.06 -1.39 -15.65
C SER A 141 -18.39 -1.55 -14.17
N GLY A 142 -18.95 -0.50 -13.57
CA GLY A 142 -19.44 -0.55 -12.19
C GLY A 142 -20.52 -1.61 -11.97
N ASP A 143 -21.34 -1.90 -12.99
CA ASP A 143 -22.38 -2.95 -12.89
C ASP A 143 -21.77 -4.35 -12.86
N TYR A 144 -20.70 -4.60 -13.63
CA TYR A 144 -19.96 -5.84 -13.54
C TYR A 144 -19.35 -6.02 -12.13
N ILE A 145 -18.71 -4.97 -11.60
CA ILE A 145 -18.12 -5.00 -10.24
C ILE A 145 -19.19 -5.27 -9.19
N LYS A 146 -20.37 -4.65 -9.32
CA LYS A 146 -21.52 -4.92 -8.45
C LYS A 146 -21.97 -6.37 -8.51
N ALA A 147 -22.07 -6.93 -9.71
CA ALA A 147 -22.47 -8.32 -9.92
C ALA A 147 -21.47 -9.29 -9.28
N GLU A 148 -20.17 -9.07 -9.49
CA GLU A 148 -19.10 -9.85 -8.87
C GLU A 148 -19.14 -9.75 -7.33
N GLY A 149 -19.38 -8.54 -6.80
CA GLY A 149 -19.52 -8.32 -5.37
C GLY A 149 -20.72 -9.04 -4.75
N LYS A 150 -21.91 -8.96 -5.39
CA LYS A 150 -23.10 -9.66 -4.94
C LYS A 150 -22.95 -11.18 -5.00
N ALA A 151 -22.21 -11.69 -5.96
CA ALA A 151 -21.93 -13.11 -6.13
C ALA A 151 -20.78 -13.63 -5.24
N GLY A 152 -20.15 -12.76 -4.41
CA GLY A 152 -19.06 -13.15 -3.53
C GLY A 152 -17.76 -13.52 -4.25
N ARG A 153 -17.58 -13.11 -5.51
CA ARG A 153 -16.41 -13.45 -6.33
C ARG A 153 -15.31 -12.40 -6.32
N MET A 154 -15.46 -11.33 -5.53
CA MET A 154 -14.39 -10.38 -5.31
C MET A 154 -13.32 -10.94 -4.38
N SER A 155 -12.07 -10.57 -4.62
CA SER A 155 -10.94 -10.92 -3.79
C SER A 155 -10.14 -9.67 -3.41
N VAL A 156 -8.99 -9.87 -2.78
CA VAL A 156 -8.06 -8.80 -2.40
C VAL A 156 -6.63 -9.19 -2.77
N ARG A 157 -5.80 -8.19 -3.09
CA ARG A 157 -4.38 -8.40 -3.37
C ARG A 157 -3.54 -7.36 -2.63
N LEU A 158 -2.50 -7.82 -1.95
CA LEU A 158 -1.54 -6.94 -1.29
C LEU A 158 -0.76 -6.15 -2.36
N MET A 159 -0.73 -4.82 -2.23
CA MET A 159 0.02 -3.93 -3.12
C MET A 159 1.35 -3.52 -2.53
N ALA A 160 1.36 -3.16 -1.25
CA ALA A 160 2.54 -2.70 -0.55
C ALA A 160 2.37 -2.91 0.96
N ILE A 161 3.48 -2.93 1.65
CA ILE A 161 3.54 -2.81 3.11
C ILE A 161 4.28 -1.53 3.47
N VAL A 162 3.99 -1.00 4.65
CA VAL A 162 4.71 0.13 5.22
C VAL A 162 5.36 -0.36 6.50
N ALA A 163 6.66 -0.18 6.62
CA ALA A 163 7.43 -0.52 7.80
C ALA A 163 7.90 0.73 8.55
N GLU A 164 8.12 0.60 9.83
CA GLU A 164 8.62 1.67 10.69
C GLU A 164 10.15 1.70 10.63
N GLY A 165 10.71 2.79 10.09
CA GLY A 165 12.13 3.10 10.13
C GLY A 165 12.49 3.95 11.36
N ASP A 166 13.77 4.30 11.50
CA ASP A 166 14.28 5.01 12.68
C ASP A 166 13.64 6.40 12.88
N ARG A 167 13.31 7.11 11.80
CA ARG A 167 12.71 8.46 11.83
C ARG A 167 11.59 8.67 10.82
N GLU A 168 11.28 7.67 10.02
CA GLU A 168 10.29 7.75 8.96
C GLU A 168 9.68 6.37 8.65
N ARG A 169 8.59 6.40 7.91
CA ARG A 169 7.96 5.18 7.38
C ARG A 169 8.56 4.87 6.01
N VAL A 170 8.88 3.62 5.79
CA VAL A 170 9.48 3.10 4.55
C VAL A 170 8.64 1.98 3.94
#